data_391d236a4ef34fd73161822ae64487fd
#
_entry.id   391d236a4ef34fd73161822ae64487fd
#
_cell.length_a   1.000
_cell.length_b   1.000
_cell.length_c   1.000
_cell.angle_alpha   90.00
_cell.angle_beta   90.00
_cell.angle_gamma   90.00
#
_symmetry.space_group_name_H-M   'P 1'
#
loop_
_entity.id
_entity.type
_entity.pdbx_description
1 polymer ?
#
loop_
_entity_poly.entity_id
_entity_poly.type
_entity_poly.pdbx_seq_one_letter_code
_entity_poly.pdbx_strand_id
1 'polypeptide(L)'
;MDAYQIVSEALQKDVDFIIHKHNPRSGSEHYDLRFVDPKDSKLLHSFAAPSDFLKTIGKKTTIVKTRDHDPRWLTLKSYRLKDIDKGKATIKIATGKYFEITFKGKIIKGTYRLFKLKTKREDYWLLIKK
;
A
#
# COMPACT_ATOMS: atom_id res chain seq x y z
N MET A 1 -27.70 -12.12 2.76
CA MET A 1 -26.33 -11.58 2.75
C MET A 1 -25.55 -12.19 3.90
N ASP A 2 -24.39 -12.79 3.63
CA ASP A 2 -23.58 -13.36 4.68
C ASP A 2 -22.72 -12.30 5.40
N ALA A 3 -22.07 -12.69 6.50
CA ALA A 3 -21.27 -11.77 7.31
C ALA A 3 -20.09 -11.16 6.53
N TYR A 4 -19.52 -11.92 5.59
CA TYR A 4 -18.43 -11.43 4.75
C TYR A 4 -18.88 -10.28 3.86
N GLN A 5 -20.04 -10.41 3.22
CA GLN A 5 -20.57 -9.36 2.36
C GLN A 5 -20.89 -8.10 3.14
N ILE A 6 -21.45 -8.24 4.35
CA ILE A 6 -21.74 -7.09 5.22
C ILE A 6 -20.43 -6.35 5.57
N VAL A 7 -19.40 -7.08 5.94
CA VAL A 7 -18.11 -6.49 6.29
C VAL A 7 -17.48 -5.80 5.08
N SER A 8 -17.50 -6.45 3.91
CA SER A 8 -16.95 -5.89 2.67
C SER A 8 -17.63 -4.58 2.30
N GLU A 9 -18.95 -4.53 2.35
CA GLU A 9 -19.73 -3.32 2.03
C GLU A 9 -19.43 -2.21 3.03
N ALA A 10 -19.37 -2.54 4.34
CA ALA A 10 -19.09 -1.56 5.39
C ALA A 10 -17.68 -0.97 5.27
N LEU A 11 -16.70 -1.72 4.71
CA LEU A 11 -15.34 -1.27 4.55
C LEU A 11 -15.07 -0.66 3.17
N GLN A 12 -16.02 -0.74 2.22
CA GLN A 12 -15.85 -0.16 0.90
C GLN A 12 -15.71 1.35 1.00
N LYS A 13 -14.49 1.84 0.95
CA LYS A 13 -14.17 3.24 1.19
C LYS A 13 -13.01 3.68 0.32
N ASP A 14 -13.12 4.88 -0.25
CA ASP A 14 -12.04 5.51 -0.99
C ASP A 14 -11.08 6.20 -0.02
N VAL A 15 -9.81 5.98 -0.22
CA VAL A 15 -8.73 6.60 0.54
C VAL A 15 -7.66 7.10 -0.41
N ASP A 16 -6.83 8.03 0.06
CA ASP A 16 -5.68 8.49 -0.72
C ASP A 16 -4.54 7.48 -0.63
N PHE A 17 -3.80 7.34 -1.73
CA PHE A 17 -2.56 6.56 -1.76
C PHE A 17 -1.47 7.32 -2.50
N ILE A 18 -0.22 6.92 -2.26
CA ILE A 18 0.93 7.43 -3.00
C ILE A 18 2.01 6.34 -3.10
N ILE A 19 2.73 6.37 -4.21
CA ILE A 19 3.96 5.59 -4.39
C ILE A 19 5.09 6.60 -4.55
N HIS A 20 6.07 6.52 -3.64
CA HIS A 20 7.31 7.29 -3.72
C HIS A 20 8.46 6.40 -4.17
N LYS A 21 9.34 6.95 -5.00
CA LYS A 21 10.69 6.40 -5.18
C LYS A 21 11.55 7.03 -4.09
N HIS A 22 12.16 6.23 -3.25
CA HIS A 22 12.89 6.67 -2.08
C HIS A 22 14.36 6.36 -2.21
N ASN A 23 15.19 7.40 -2.12
CA ASN A 23 16.64 7.28 -2.09
C ASN A 23 17.13 7.69 -0.70
N PRO A 24 17.17 6.74 0.26
CA PRO A 24 17.50 7.07 1.64
C PRO A 24 18.96 7.48 1.81
N ARG A 25 19.27 8.16 2.93
CA ARG A 25 20.64 8.55 3.25
C ARG A 25 21.55 7.32 3.35
N SER A 26 21.05 6.23 3.90
CA SER A 26 21.73 4.95 3.97
C SER A 26 20.79 3.85 3.51
N GLY A 27 21.32 2.83 2.86
CA GLY A 27 20.54 1.74 2.30
C GLY A 27 20.26 1.92 0.82
N SER A 28 19.56 0.96 0.25
CA SER A 28 19.28 0.91 -1.18
C SER A 28 18.08 1.76 -1.58
N GLU A 29 18.11 2.27 -2.80
CA GLU A 29 16.95 2.88 -3.41
C GLU A 29 15.81 1.86 -3.47
N HIS A 30 14.61 2.30 -3.10
CA HIS A 30 13.42 1.45 -3.09
C HIS A 30 12.18 2.30 -3.33
N TYR A 31 11.03 1.65 -3.41
CA TYR A 31 9.74 2.33 -3.50
C TYR A 31 9.02 2.21 -2.18
N ASP A 32 8.21 3.20 -1.86
CA ASP A 32 7.29 3.17 -0.72
C ASP A 32 5.87 3.28 -1.23
N LEU A 33 5.06 2.28 -0.91
CA LEU A 33 3.62 2.30 -1.15
C LEU A 33 2.94 2.70 0.15
N ARG A 34 2.14 3.76 0.11
CA ARG A 34 1.44 4.28 1.28
C ARG A 34 -0.03 4.51 0.96
N PHE A 35 -0.90 4.15 1.89
CA PHE A 35 -2.33 4.45 1.77
C PHE A 35 -2.94 4.68 3.14
N VAL A 36 -3.97 5.53 3.18
CA VAL A 36 -4.68 5.85 4.41
C VAL A 36 -5.52 4.66 4.85
N ASP A 37 -5.53 4.38 6.15
CA ASP A 37 -6.38 3.33 6.70
C ASP A 37 -7.86 3.69 6.51
N PRO A 38 -8.69 2.74 6.05
CA PRO A 38 -10.10 3.05 5.79
C PRO A 38 -10.92 3.35 7.05
N LYS A 39 -10.43 2.95 8.22
CA LYS A 39 -11.11 3.15 9.50
C LYS A 39 -10.50 4.26 10.35
N ASP A 40 -9.29 4.69 10.03
CA ASP A 40 -8.57 5.72 10.79
C ASP A 40 -7.86 6.67 9.83
N SER A 41 -8.45 7.83 9.60
CA SER A 41 -7.92 8.83 8.68
C SER A 41 -6.59 9.45 9.13
N LYS A 42 -6.16 9.19 10.35
CA LYS A 42 -4.89 9.69 10.89
C LYS A 42 -3.76 8.69 10.71
N LEU A 43 -4.06 7.50 10.18
CA LEU A 43 -3.10 6.42 10.05
C LEU A 43 -2.78 6.17 8.57
N LEU A 44 -1.52 6.28 8.22
CA LEU A 44 -1.02 5.99 6.88
C LEU A 44 -0.18 4.72 6.94
N HIS A 45 -0.68 3.66 6.31
CA HIS A 45 0.08 2.42 6.15
C HIS A 45 1.22 2.64 5.18
N SER A 46 2.38 2.06 5.44
CA SER A 46 3.56 2.21 4.61
C SER A 46 4.25 0.87 4.40
N PHE A 47 4.62 0.61 3.15
CA PHE A 47 5.30 -0.63 2.74
C PHE A 47 6.49 -0.28 1.87
N ALA A 48 7.65 -0.86 2.17
CA ALA A 48 8.83 -0.72 1.33
C ALA A 48 8.82 -1.83 0.28
N ALA A 49 9.01 -1.44 -0.97
CA ALA A 49 9.00 -2.33 -2.12
C ALA A 49 10.37 -2.31 -2.81
N PRO A 50 10.78 -3.43 -3.44
CA PRO A 50 12.11 -3.51 -4.04
C PRO A 50 12.27 -2.58 -5.25
N SER A 51 13.51 -2.39 -5.68
CA SER A 51 13.85 -1.49 -6.79
C SER A 51 13.21 -1.87 -8.11
N ASP A 52 12.80 -3.12 -8.30
CA ASP A 52 12.10 -3.60 -9.50
C ASP A 52 10.57 -3.56 -9.38
N PHE A 53 10.05 -2.86 -8.38
CA PHE A 53 8.62 -2.81 -8.07
C PHE A 53 7.75 -2.48 -9.29
N LEU A 54 8.15 -1.50 -10.09
CA LEU A 54 7.35 -1.10 -11.25
C LEU A 54 7.28 -2.19 -12.32
N LYS A 55 8.22 -3.14 -12.32
CA LYS A 55 8.22 -4.28 -13.24
C LYS A 55 7.34 -5.42 -12.75
N THR A 56 7.17 -5.56 -11.43
CA THR A 56 6.46 -6.69 -10.82
C THR A 56 5.05 -6.36 -10.39
N ILE A 57 4.71 -5.07 -10.37
CA ILE A 57 3.43 -4.57 -9.87
C ILE A 57 2.21 -5.12 -10.63
N GLY A 58 2.38 -5.53 -11.88
CA GLY A 58 1.30 -6.11 -12.68
C GLY A 58 1.00 -7.57 -12.36
N LYS A 59 1.81 -8.23 -11.54
CA LYS A 59 1.66 -9.63 -11.17
C LYS A 59 1.66 -9.79 -9.66
N LYS A 60 2.82 -9.95 -9.07
CA LYS A 60 2.97 -10.09 -7.63
C LYS A 60 4.31 -9.53 -7.18
N THR A 61 4.32 -8.96 -5.98
CA THR A 61 5.53 -8.39 -5.38
C THR A 61 5.51 -8.64 -3.88
N THR A 62 6.63 -9.10 -3.34
CA THR A 62 6.81 -9.16 -1.89
C THR A 62 7.30 -7.80 -1.41
N ILE A 63 6.61 -7.23 -0.43
CA ILE A 63 6.92 -5.94 0.14
C ILE A 63 7.02 -6.06 1.66
N VAL A 64 7.65 -5.08 2.30
CA VAL A 64 7.91 -5.12 3.74
C VAL A 64 7.10 -4.03 4.41
N LYS A 65 6.29 -4.40 5.39
CA LYS A 65 5.56 -3.43 6.19
C LYS A 65 6.55 -2.60 6.99
N THR A 66 6.46 -1.29 6.86
CA THR A 66 7.26 -0.36 7.65
C THR A 66 6.38 0.33 8.69
N ARG A 67 6.99 1.21 9.49
CA ARG A 67 6.28 1.96 10.50
C ARG A 67 5.14 2.78 9.88
N ASP A 68 4.00 2.82 10.56
CA ASP A 68 2.89 3.68 10.16
C ASP A 68 3.32 5.15 10.22
N HIS A 69 2.77 5.95 9.32
CA HIS A 69 3.08 7.36 9.22
C HIS A 69 1.81 8.20 9.39
N ASP A 70 2.02 9.48 9.56
CA ASP A 70 1.00 10.51 9.54
C ASP A 70 0.62 10.81 8.07
N PRO A 71 -0.64 11.14 7.77
CA PRO A 71 -1.06 11.46 6.39
C PRO A 71 -0.30 12.61 5.71
N ARG A 72 0.41 13.43 6.46
CA ARG A 72 1.27 14.47 5.86
C ARG A 72 2.31 13.88 4.91
N TRP A 73 2.65 12.62 5.05
CA TRP A 73 3.57 11.93 4.12
C TRP A 73 3.01 11.78 2.72
N LEU A 74 1.69 11.95 2.52
CA LEU A 74 1.09 11.96 1.18
C LEU A 74 1.54 13.16 0.35
N THR A 75 1.87 14.27 1.01
CA THR A 75 2.27 15.52 0.33
C THR A 75 3.68 15.96 0.71
N LEU A 76 4.42 15.11 1.41
CA LEU A 76 5.78 15.41 1.85
C LEU A 76 6.69 15.64 0.65
N LYS A 77 7.43 16.76 0.67
CA LYS A 77 8.43 17.08 -0.35
C LYS A 77 9.82 16.94 0.23
N SER A 78 10.66 16.17 -0.44
CA SER A 78 12.04 15.96 -0.07
C SER A 78 12.83 15.58 -1.32
N TYR A 79 14.09 16.02 -1.41
CA TYR A 79 14.94 15.61 -2.52
C TYR A 79 15.21 14.10 -2.56
N ARG A 80 14.89 13.39 -1.48
CA ARG A 80 15.04 11.92 -1.40
C ARG A 80 13.79 11.16 -1.82
N LEU A 81 12.67 11.87 -2.04
CA LEU A 81 11.40 11.27 -2.41
C LEU A 81 10.94 11.83 -3.75
N LYS A 82 10.62 10.93 -4.67
CA LYS A 82 10.02 11.31 -5.96
C LYS A 82 8.63 10.70 -6.04
N ASP A 83 7.63 11.52 -6.34
CA ASP A 83 6.27 11.05 -6.59
C ASP A 83 6.25 10.24 -7.88
N ILE A 84 5.85 8.98 -7.80
CA ILE A 84 5.76 8.08 -8.94
C ILE A 84 4.30 7.93 -9.38
N ASP A 85 3.41 7.72 -8.42
CA ASP A 85 1.99 7.58 -8.68
C ASP A 85 1.22 8.00 -7.43
N LYS A 86 0.02 8.50 -7.63
CA LYS A 86 -0.88 8.87 -6.54
C LYS A 86 -2.32 8.95 -7.02
N GLY A 87 -3.25 8.92 -6.09
CA GLY A 87 -4.67 9.01 -6.40
C GLY A 87 -5.53 8.41 -5.31
N LYS A 88 -6.68 7.89 -5.74
CA LYS A 88 -7.61 7.21 -4.84
C LYS A 88 -7.47 5.71 -4.95
N ALA A 89 -7.72 5.05 -3.85
CA ALA A 89 -7.83 3.59 -3.80
C ALA A 89 -9.11 3.24 -3.04
N THR A 90 -9.85 2.27 -3.54
CA THR A 90 -11.05 1.78 -2.86
C THR A 90 -10.69 0.53 -2.07
N ILE A 91 -10.80 0.60 -0.76
CA ILE A 91 -10.51 -0.53 0.12
C ILE A 91 -11.83 -1.24 0.43
N LYS A 92 -11.91 -2.51 0.04
CA LYS A 92 -13.10 -3.35 0.22
C LYS A 92 -13.01 -4.21 1.46
N ILE A 93 -11.81 -4.71 1.77
CA ILE A 93 -11.56 -5.55 2.93
C ILE A 93 -10.33 -5.02 3.63
N ALA A 94 -10.39 -4.88 4.96
CA ALA A 94 -9.26 -4.47 5.77
C ALA A 94 -9.30 -5.21 7.10
N THR A 95 -8.30 -6.04 7.33
CA THR A 95 -8.05 -6.67 8.63
C THR A 95 -6.62 -6.36 9.04
N GLY A 96 -6.18 -6.82 10.20
CA GLY A 96 -4.79 -6.61 10.60
C GLY A 96 -3.76 -7.30 9.71
N LYS A 97 -4.19 -8.24 8.85
CA LYS A 97 -3.30 -9.08 8.04
C LYS A 97 -3.68 -9.17 6.58
N TYR A 98 -4.72 -8.45 6.14
CA TYR A 98 -5.24 -8.58 4.79
C TYR A 98 -5.97 -7.32 4.36
N PHE A 99 -5.69 -6.88 3.13
CA PHE A 99 -6.43 -5.81 2.46
C PHE A 99 -6.81 -6.27 1.06
N GLU A 100 -8.01 -5.90 0.62
CA GLU A 100 -8.35 -5.93 -0.80
C GLU A 100 -8.54 -4.49 -1.25
N ILE A 101 -7.72 -4.06 -2.21
CA ILE A 101 -7.60 -2.67 -2.61
C ILE A 101 -7.73 -2.55 -4.12
N THR A 102 -8.59 -1.64 -4.58
CA THR A 102 -8.65 -1.26 -5.99
C THR A 102 -7.97 0.09 -6.15
N PHE A 103 -6.80 0.09 -6.78
CA PHE A 103 -6.05 1.32 -7.03
C PHE A 103 -6.54 2.00 -8.30
N LYS A 104 -6.62 3.33 -8.25
CA LYS A 104 -7.02 4.18 -9.37
C LYS A 104 -5.90 5.16 -9.70
N GLY A 105 -4.68 4.66 -9.79
CA GLY A 105 -3.52 5.45 -10.17
C GLY A 105 -3.31 5.48 -11.67
N LYS A 106 -2.23 6.12 -12.09
CA LYS A 106 -1.80 6.11 -13.50
C LYS A 106 -0.97 4.88 -13.81
N ILE A 107 -0.16 4.43 -12.87
CA ILE A 107 0.74 3.29 -13.01
C ILE A 107 0.14 2.07 -12.34
N ILE A 108 -0.27 2.20 -11.07
CA ILE A 108 -0.94 1.10 -10.38
C ILE A 108 -2.45 1.23 -10.57
N LYS A 109 -3.03 0.24 -11.24
CA LYS A 109 -4.46 0.21 -11.56
C LYS A 109 -5.02 -1.18 -11.34
N GLY A 110 -6.25 -1.24 -10.84
CA GLY A 110 -6.97 -2.49 -10.67
C GLY A 110 -6.97 -2.98 -9.24
N THR A 111 -7.51 -4.16 -9.06
CA THR A 111 -7.73 -4.75 -7.74
C THR A 111 -6.57 -5.65 -7.34
N TYR A 112 -6.09 -5.45 -6.13
CA TYR A 112 -4.98 -6.19 -5.54
C TYR A 112 -5.39 -6.78 -4.21
N ARG A 113 -4.77 -7.90 -3.87
CA ARG A 113 -4.79 -8.46 -2.53
C ARG A 113 -3.42 -8.18 -1.90
N LEU A 114 -3.45 -7.68 -0.69
CA LEU A 114 -2.24 -7.39 0.08
C LEU A 114 -2.37 -8.12 1.41
N PHE A 115 -1.53 -9.13 1.64
CA PHE A 115 -1.66 -9.95 2.85
C PHE A 115 -0.33 -10.33 3.45
N LYS A 116 -0.35 -10.45 4.77
CA LYS A 116 0.83 -10.75 5.56
C LYS A 116 1.26 -12.19 5.36
N LEU A 117 2.54 -12.40 5.10
CA LEU A 117 3.14 -13.72 5.01
C LEU A 117 3.60 -14.18 6.39
N LYS A 118 3.57 -15.49 6.61
CA LYS A 118 4.11 -16.07 7.84
C LYS A 118 5.62 -16.16 7.73
N THR A 119 6.34 -15.23 8.35
CA THR A 119 7.81 -15.21 8.37
C THR A 119 8.30 -15.01 9.79
N LYS A 120 9.56 -15.38 10.05
CA LYS A 120 10.13 -15.35 11.40
C LYS A 120 10.76 -14.02 11.79
N ARG A 121 11.21 -13.22 10.82
CA ARG A 121 12.07 -12.05 11.10
C ARG A 121 11.47 -10.73 10.70
N GLU A 122 10.94 -10.64 9.48
CA GLU A 122 10.48 -9.38 8.90
C GLU A 122 8.99 -9.42 8.65
N ASP A 123 8.40 -8.25 8.60
CA ASP A 123 6.96 -8.11 8.34
C ASP A 123 6.72 -8.12 6.82
N TYR A 124 6.91 -9.29 6.21
CA TYR A 124 6.72 -9.48 4.77
C TYR A 124 5.24 -9.63 4.42
N TRP A 125 4.87 -8.96 3.36
CA TRP A 125 3.53 -8.99 2.79
C TRP A 125 3.62 -9.29 1.30
N LEU A 126 2.58 -9.93 0.75
CA LEU A 126 2.47 -10.16 -0.68
C LEU A 126 1.41 -9.23 -1.25
N LEU A 127 1.81 -8.46 -2.27
CA LEU A 127 0.90 -7.66 -3.08
C LEU A 127 0.70 -8.42 -4.40
N ILE A 128 -0.51 -8.90 -4.64
CA ILE A 128 -0.81 -9.71 -5.84
C ILE A 128 -1.99 -9.12 -6.57
N LYS A 129 -1.84 -8.93 -7.88
CA LYS A 129 -2.92 -8.42 -8.72
C LYS A 129 -3.96 -9.51 -8.91
N LYS A 130 -5.20 -9.12 -8.69
CA LYS A 130 -6.35 -10.01 -8.82
C LYS A 130 -6.71 -10.23 -10.29
#